data_ae0f1283c23cb814531c0b7f3fa3707c
#
_entry.id   ae0f1283c23cb814531c0b7f3fa3707c
#
_cell.length_a   1.000
_cell.length_b   1.000
_cell.length_c   1.000
_cell.angle_alpha   90.00
_cell.angle_beta   90.00
_cell.angle_gamma   90.00
#
_symmetry.space_group_name_H-M   'P 1'
#
loop_
_entity.id
_entity.type
_entity.pdbx_description
1 polymer ?
#
loop_
_entity_poly.entity_id
_entity_poly.type
_entity_poly.pdbx_seq_one_letter_code
_entity_poly.pdbx_strand_id
1 'polypeptide(L)'
;MCMHCKGVSRRGFLGAMSAGAAVLGTEAMTGALAAAAGDAAPRPKSKVRVAKIYLAVPVAGWPKPDLDLAADVKKYEEEFAKLKPQLADIEFVEGGLVTSAQQLSAAKQKFKGVTGILAIHLNCGVTASLNSLLELGVPLVFFAMPYAGHEWHTIASMHRLGKKIEMFPTSNYADLAAAVRPFRAIQRLKEAKILYICDPGP
;
A
#
# COMPACT_ATOMS: atom_id res chain seq x y z
N MET A 1 -35.86 -5.51 7.07
CA MET A 1 -35.73 -6.97 6.95
C MET A 1 -36.23 -7.33 5.54
N CYS A 2 -35.34 -7.34 4.53
CA CYS A 2 -35.71 -7.61 3.12
C CYS A 2 -35.78 -9.11 2.89
N MET A 3 -37.04 -9.62 2.87
CA MET A 3 -37.34 -11.01 2.50
C MET A 3 -37.72 -11.07 1.01
N HIS A 4 -36.80 -11.07 0.07
CA HIS A 4 -37.03 -11.58 -1.31
C HIS A 4 -35.82 -11.40 -2.23
N CYS A 5 -34.61 -11.58 -1.75
CA CYS A 5 -33.50 -11.83 -2.66
C CYS A 5 -33.37 -13.34 -2.89
N LYS A 6 -34.15 -13.88 -3.85
CA LYS A 6 -33.79 -15.19 -4.42
C LYS A 6 -32.48 -15.02 -5.20
N GLY A 7 -31.39 -15.40 -4.58
CA GLY A 7 -30.06 -15.26 -5.15
C GLY A 7 -29.91 -16.03 -6.45
N VAL A 8 -29.72 -15.30 -7.53
CA VAL A 8 -29.21 -15.87 -8.78
C VAL A 8 -27.78 -16.31 -8.49
N SER A 9 -27.50 -17.61 -8.58
CA SER A 9 -26.13 -18.11 -8.38
C SER A 9 -25.22 -17.56 -9.48
N ARG A 10 -23.91 -17.35 -9.16
CA ARG A 10 -22.92 -16.90 -10.15
C ARG A 10 -22.92 -17.73 -11.42
N ARG A 11 -23.18 -19.05 -11.32
CA ARG A 11 -23.33 -19.95 -12.47
C ARG A 11 -24.62 -19.68 -13.25
N GLY A 12 -25.72 -19.34 -12.57
CA GLY A 12 -26.98 -18.98 -13.22
C GLY A 12 -26.89 -17.65 -13.98
N PHE A 13 -26.15 -16.68 -13.45
CA PHE A 13 -25.90 -15.40 -14.12
C PHE A 13 -25.04 -15.57 -15.38
N LEU A 14 -23.95 -16.32 -15.29
CA LEU A 14 -23.08 -16.61 -16.46
C LEU A 14 -23.79 -17.49 -17.50
N GLY A 15 -24.63 -18.43 -17.07
CA GLY A 15 -25.44 -19.25 -17.98
C GLY A 15 -26.53 -18.48 -18.70
N ALA A 16 -27.15 -17.47 -18.06
CA ALA A 16 -28.14 -16.60 -18.69
C ALA A 16 -27.51 -15.68 -19.75
N MET A 17 -26.25 -15.24 -19.54
CA MET A 17 -25.53 -14.43 -20.53
C MET A 17 -25.11 -15.24 -21.77
N SER A 18 -24.86 -16.55 -21.64
CA SER A 18 -24.48 -17.41 -22.79
C SER A 18 -25.68 -17.95 -23.58
N ALA A 19 -26.86 -18.09 -22.97
CA ALA A 19 -28.06 -18.53 -23.64
C ALA A 19 -28.79 -17.42 -24.41
N GLY A 20 -28.59 -16.15 -24.05
CA GLY A 20 -29.19 -15.00 -24.72
C GLY A 20 -28.56 -14.63 -26.07
N ALA A 21 -27.41 -15.22 -26.44
CA ALA A 21 -26.74 -14.90 -27.69
C ALA A 21 -27.20 -15.73 -28.91
N ALA A 22 -28.09 -16.70 -28.74
CA ALA A 22 -28.45 -17.67 -29.79
C ALA A 22 -29.83 -17.48 -30.43
N VAL A 23 -30.68 -16.58 -29.99
CA VAL A 23 -32.01 -16.37 -30.57
C VAL A 23 -32.36 -14.89 -30.65
N LEU A 24 -32.58 -14.47 -31.89
CA LEU A 24 -33.15 -13.23 -32.39
C LEU A 24 -32.16 -12.20 -32.91
N GLY A 25 -32.06 -12.21 -34.23
CA GLY A 25 -31.53 -11.09 -35.00
C GLY A 25 -32.39 -9.83 -34.77
N THR A 26 -31.88 -8.94 -33.97
CA THR A 26 -32.32 -7.55 -33.94
C THR A 26 -31.09 -6.68 -33.66
N GLU A 27 -30.57 -6.09 -34.71
CA GLU A 27 -29.47 -5.10 -34.64
C GLU A 27 -29.78 -3.89 -33.76
N ALA A 28 -31.01 -3.78 -33.27
CA ALA A 28 -31.46 -2.65 -32.46
C ALA A 28 -31.12 -2.74 -30.97
N MET A 29 -30.93 -3.94 -30.41
CA MET A 29 -30.65 -4.07 -28.96
C MET A 29 -29.15 -4.07 -28.61
N THR A 30 -28.26 -4.44 -29.53
CA THR A 30 -26.82 -4.36 -29.32
C THR A 30 -26.30 -2.94 -29.31
N GLY A 31 -26.96 -2.02 -30.02
CA GLY A 31 -26.64 -0.60 -30.03
C GLY A 31 -26.90 0.12 -28.70
N ALA A 32 -27.98 -0.26 -27.99
CA ALA A 32 -28.34 0.41 -26.73
C ALA A 32 -27.47 -0.01 -25.52
N LEU A 33 -27.03 -1.27 -25.47
CA LEU A 33 -26.11 -1.72 -24.43
C LEU A 33 -24.65 -1.27 -24.71
N ALA A 34 -24.25 -1.17 -25.98
CA ALA A 34 -22.94 -0.63 -26.36
C ALA A 34 -22.86 0.89 -26.15
N ALA A 35 -23.98 1.62 -26.32
CA ALA A 35 -24.04 3.06 -26.07
C ALA A 35 -24.02 3.41 -24.55
N ALA A 36 -24.46 2.49 -23.68
CA ALA A 36 -24.36 2.68 -22.22
C ALA A 36 -22.98 2.34 -21.67
N ALA A 37 -22.19 1.53 -22.39
CA ALA A 37 -20.76 1.36 -22.18
C ALA A 37 -20.01 2.50 -22.92
N GLY A 38 -20.45 3.76 -22.69
CA GLY A 38 -19.73 4.90 -23.20
C GLY A 38 -18.24 4.73 -22.86
N ASP A 39 -17.38 4.87 -23.88
CA ASP A 39 -15.92 4.89 -23.83
C ASP A 39 -15.42 5.89 -22.78
N ALA A 40 -15.64 5.57 -21.51
CA ALA A 40 -14.92 6.21 -20.43
C ALA A 40 -13.50 5.65 -20.55
N ALA A 41 -12.66 6.32 -21.33
CA ALA A 41 -11.25 6.06 -21.37
C ALA A 41 -10.78 5.75 -19.94
N PRO A 42 -10.04 4.66 -19.71
CA PRO A 42 -9.62 4.29 -18.37
C PRO A 42 -8.94 5.50 -17.75
N ARG A 43 -9.55 6.04 -16.67
CA ARG A 43 -9.00 7.23 -16.00
C ARG A 43 -7.55 6.97 -15.68
N PRO A 44 -6.64 7.90 -16.00
CA PRO A 44 -5.25 7.73 -15.66
C PRO A 44 -5.16 7.46 -14.16
N LYS A 45 -4.56 6.34 -13.80
CA LYS A 45 -4.39 5.96 -12.41
C LYS A 45 -3.48 6.98 -11.74
N SER A 46 -3.90 7.57 -10.62
CA SER A 46 -3.06 8.49 -9.87
C SER A 46 -1.80 7.80 -9.37
N LYS A 47 -0.71 8.54 -9.22
CA LYS A 47 0.48 8.04 -8.53
C LYS A 47 0.13 7.77 -7.07
N VAL A 48 0.71 6.69 -6.53
CA VAL A 48 0.56 6.33 -5.11
C VAL A 48 1.61 7.08 -4.32
N ARG A 49 1.21 8.01 -3.48
CA ARG A 49 2.13 8.78 -2.64
C ARG A 49 2.50 7.99 -1.39
N VAL A 50 3.79 7.68 -1.23
CA VAL A 50 4.32 6.87 -0.12
C VAL A 50 5.43 7.64 0.56
N ALA A 51 5.31 7.86 1.89
CA ALA A 51 6.43 8.38 2.66
C ALA A 51 7.53 7.34 2.76
N LYS A 52 8.77 7.68 2.42
CA LYS A 52 9.96 6.84 2.57
C LYS A 52 10.84 7.43 3.66
N ILE A 53 11.18 6.65 4.68
CA ILE A 53 11.96 7.12 5.83
C ILE A 53 12.89 6.02 6.32
N TYR A 54 14.11 6.40 6.67
CA TYR A 54 15.12 5.53 7.27
C TYR A 54 15.17 5.77 8.76
N LEU A 55 14.95 4.72 9.56
CA LEU A 55 14.92 4.81 11.01
C LEU A 55 16.15 4.16 11.62
N ALA A 56 16.83 4.92 12.47
CA ALA A 56 17.99 4.47 13.20
C ALA A 56 18.13 5.19 14.54
N VAL A 57 18.94 4.63 15.43
CA VAL A 57 19.56 5.34 16.56
C VAL A 57 21.05 5.56 16.28
N PRO A 58 21.63 6.71 16.65
CA PRO A 58 23.01 7.06 16.31
C PRO A 58 24.02 6.41 17.27
N VAL A 59 23.76 5.15 17.68
CA VAL A 59 24.59 4.41 18.62
C VAL A 59 24.88 3.04 18.03
N ALA A 60 26.17 2.73 17.89
CA ALA A 60 26.62 1.39 17.51
C ALA A 60 26.31 0.39 18.62
N GLY A 61 25.94 -0.82 18.24
CA GLY A 61 25.57 -1.87 19.18
C GLY A 61 25.13 -3.13 18.45
N TRP A 62 24.70 -4.12 19.25
CA TRP A 62 24.19 -5.34 18.64
C TRP A 62 22.90 -5.05 17.84
N PRO A 63 22.72 -5.62 16.64
CA PRO A 63 23.63 -6.52 15.91
C PRO A 63 24.64 -5.82 14.99
N LYS A 64 24.73 -4.49 15.02
CA LYS A 64 25.63 -3.66 14.20
C LYS A 64 26.67 -2.94 15.07
N PRO A 65 27.80 -3.60 15.41
CA PRO A 65 28.87 -2.96 16.17
C PRO A 65 29.58 -1.85 15.37
N ASP A 66 29.67 -2.02 14.04
CA ASP A 66 30.21 -1.04 13.11
C ASP A 66 29.05 -0.33 12.40
N LEU A 67 28.75 0.90 12.83
CA LEU A 67 27.61 1.64 12.35
C LEU A 67 28.02 2.72 11.34
N ASP A 68 27.69 2.51 10.07
CA ASP A 68 27.76 3.52 9.02
C ASP A 68 26.35 3.72 8.40
N LEU A 69 25.58 4.60 9.02
CA LEU A 69 24.22 4.90 8.58
C LEU A 69 24.16 5.55 7.19
N ALA A 70 25.21 6.30 6.82
CA ALA A 70 25.26 6.95 5.50
C ALA A 70 25.48 5.90 4.40
N ALA A 71 26.38 4.94 4.63
CA ALA A 71 26.58 3.83 3.69
C ALA A 71 25.33 2.94 3.58
N ASP A 72 24.66 2.66 4.71
CA ASP A 72 23.40 1.91 4.71
C ASP A 72 22.33 2.61 3.87
N VAL A 73 22.10 3.90 4.08
CA VAL A 73 21.13 4.69 3.29
C VAL A 73 21.49 4.68 1.81
N LYS A 74 22.78 4.93 1.49
CA LYS A 74 23.25 4.92 0.11
C LYS A 74 22.95 3.58 -0.57
N LYS A 75 23.21 2.47 0.11
CA LYS A 75 22.93 1.13 -0.40
C LYS A 75 21.44 0.96 -0.73
N TYR A 76 20.52 1.38 0.16
CA TYR A 76 19.09 1.34 -0.12
C TYR A 76 18.70 2.21 -1.30
N GLU A 77 19.26 3.41 -1.44
CA GLU A 77 18.96 4.30 -2.57
C GLU A 77 19.43 3.70 -3.91
N GLU A 78 20.58 3.02 -3.92
CA GLU A 78 21.05 2.28 -5.09
C GLU A 78 20.08 1.14 -5.47
N GLU A 79 19.53 0.43 -4.48
CA GLU A 79 18.54 -0.63 -4.72
C GLU A 79 17.20 -0.04 -5.21
N PHE A 80 16.73 1.08 -4.65
CA PHE A 80 15.56 1.78 -5.16
C PHE A 80 15.76 2.24 -6.62
N ALA A 81 16.96 2.69 -6.99
CA ALA A 81 17.27 3.10 -8.36
C ALA A 81 17.15 1.91 -9.34
N LYS A 82 17.59 0.70 -8.96
CA LYS A 82 17.42 -0.52 -9.76
C LYS A 82 15.94 -0.90 -9.94
N LEU A 83 15.12 -0.63 -8.94
CA LEU A 83 13.70 -0.96 -8.92
C LEU A 83 12.80 0.13 -9.54
N LYS A 84 13.38 1.23 -10.04
CA LYS A 84 12.64 2.36 -10.61
C LYS A 84 11.56 1.97 -11.62
N PRO A 85 11.78 1.02 -12.56
CA PRO A 85 10.73 0.60 -13.48
C PRO A 85 9.53 -0.05 -12.78
N GLN A 86 9.77 -0.82 -11.70
CA GLN A 86 8.72 -1.49 -10.92
C GLN A 86 7.97 -0.53 -9.98
N LEU A 87 8.56 0.64 -9.73
CA LEU A 87 8.07 1.68 -8.81
C LEU A 87 7.60 2.93 -9.55
N ALA A 88 7.41 2.86 -10.87
CA ALA A 88 7.08 4.02 -11.72
C ALA A 88 5.74 4.70 -11.34
N ASP A 89 4.81 3.96 -10.74
CA ASP A 89 3.53 4.44 -10.23
C ASP A 89 3.59 4.96 -8.78
N ILE A 90 4.75 4.86 -8.12
CA ILE A 90 4.97 5.35 -6.76
C ILE A 90 5.62 6.74 -6.81
N GLU A 91 5.09 7.65 -6.02
CA GLU A 91 5.71 8.94 -5.72
C GLU A 91 6.21 8.90 -4.28
N PHE A 92 7.53 8.83 -4.11
CA PHE A 92 8.11 8.86 -2.77
C PHE A 92 8.17 10.27 -2.22
N VAL A 93 7.66 10.44 -1.00
CA VAL A 93 7.84 11.65 -0.19
C VAL A 93 8.98 11.37 0.79
N GLU A 94 10.12 12.02 0.57
CA GLU A 94 11.35 11.72 1.28
C GLU A 94 11.33 12.25 2.72
N GLY A 95 11.43 11.32 3.68
CA GLY A 95 11.63 11.60 5.10
C GLY A 95 13.11 11.71 5.49
N GLY A 96 13.99 11.09 4.68
CA GLY A 96 15.42 11.02 4.94
C GLY A 96 15.79 10.09 6.08
N LEU A 97 17.02 10.20 6.56
CA LEU A 97 17.52 9.50 7.73
C LEU A 97 17.06 10.22 9.00
N VAL A 98 16.44 9.47 9.90
CA VAL A 98 15.93 9.96 11.18
C VAL A 98 16.60 9.20 12.32
N THR A 99 17.34 9.94 13.14
CA THR A 99 18.05 9.45 14.32
C THR A 99 17.65 10.20 15.60
N SER A 100 16.72 11.18 15.47
CA SER A 100 16.24 11.99 16.59
C SER A 100 14.75 12.34 16.46
N ALA A 101 14.13 12.66 17.59
CA ALA A 101 12.74 13.10 17.62
C ALA A 101 12.50 14.41 16.82
N GLN A 102 13.48 15.31 16.80
CA GLN A 102 13.38 16.56 16.04
C GLN A 102 13.34 16.29 14.53
N GLN A 103 14.23 15.42 14.03
CA GLN A 103 14.25 15.00 12.62
C GLN A 103 12.95 14.30 12.25
N LEU A 104 12.43 13.44 13.14
CA LEU A 104 11.16 12.76 12.95
C LEU A 104 10.00 13.75 12.82
N SER A 105 9.95 14.78 13.68
CA SER A 105 8.93 15.81 13.62
C SER A 105 8.96 16.56 12.29
N ALA A 106 10.15 16.95 11.83
CA ALA A 106 10.32 17.60 10.53
C ALA A 106 9.90 16.70 9.35
N ALA A 107 10.20 15.40 9.40
CA ALA A 107 9.79 14.43 8.40
C ALA A 107 8.26 14.25 8.37
N LYS A 108 7.62 14.15 9.54
CA LYS A 108 6.15 14.01 9.66
C LYS A 108 5.39 15.17 8.99
N GLN A 109 5.91 16.39 9.06
CA GLN A 109 5.29 17.55 8.41
C GLN A 109 5.19 17.39 6.88
N LYS A 110 6.14 16.69 6.26
CA LYS A 110 6.15 16.41 4.81
C LYS A 110 5.14 15.33 4.42
N PHE A 111 4.71 14.46 5.34
CA PHE A 111 3.91 13.26 5.08
C PHE A 111 2.41 13.54 4.95
N LYS A 112 2.02 14.80 4.81
CA LYS A 112 0.62 15.15 4.59
C LYS A 112 0.10 14.57 3.27
N GLY A 113 -1.01 13.84 3.34
CA GLY A 113 -1.69 13.28 2.16
C GLY A 113 -1.00 12.07 1.52
N VAL A 114 -0.09 11.38 2.22
CA VAL A 114 0.45 10.09 1.77
C VAL A 114 -0.57 8.96 1.98
N THR A 115 -0.49 7.95 1.14
CA THR A 115 -1.31 6.74 1.24
C THR A 115 -0.82 5.80 2.34
N GLY A 116 0.49 5.85 2.62
CA GLY A 116 1.13 5.07 3.66
C GLY A 116 2.60 5.40 3.83
N ILE A 117 3.26 4.74 4.77
CA ILE A 117 4.65 4.97 5.15
C ILE A 117 5.46 3.69 4.96
N LEU A 118 6.53 3.77 4.20
CA LEU A 118 7.58 2.75 4.13
C LEU A 118 8.71 3.18 5.05
N ALA A 119 8.78 2.57 6.23
CA ALA A 119 9.85 2.79 7.20
C ALA A 119 10.91 1.71 7.06
N ILE A 120 12.13 2.11 6.76
CA ILE A 120 13.27 1.22 6.55
C ILE A 120 14.08 1.16 7.85
N HIS A 121 14.25 -0.05 8.35
CA HIS A 121 14.94 -0.34 9.60
C HIS A 121 16.44 -0.46 9.38
N LEU A 122 17.22 0.39 10.02
CA LEU A 122 18.68 0.36 9.90
C LEU A 122 19.38 -0.25 11.12
N ASN A 123 18.88 0.01 12.34
CA ASN A 123 19.36 -0.61 13.57
C ASN A 123 18.31 -0.59 14.69
N CYS A 124 18.57 -1.31 15.79
CA CYS A 124 17.68 -1.44 16.94
C CYS A 124 17.36 -0.11 17.65
N GLY A 125 16.23 -0.09 18.36
CA GLY A 125 15.86 1.01 19.27
C GLY A 125 14.89 2.03 18.65
N VAL A 126 14.27 1.73 17.52
CA VAL A 126 13.40 2.68 16.78
C VAL A 126 11.93 2.64 17.19
N THR A 127 11.57 1.93 18.27
CA THR A 127 10.19 1.77 18.75
C THR A 127 9.47 3.11 18.98
N ALA A 128 10.15 4.10 19.59
CA ALA A 128 9.57 5.42 19.82
C ALA A 128 9.24 6.13 18.50
N SER A 129 10.11 6.02 17.50
CA SER A 129 9.88 6.57 16.17
C SER A 129 8.71 5.91 15.46
N LEU A 130 8.58 4.58 15.57
CA LEU A 130 7.43 3.84 15.02
C LEU A 130 6.11 4.30 15.65
N ASN A 131 6.04 4.41 16.98
CA ASN A 131 4.85 4.91 17.67
C ASN A 131 4.46 6.31 17.18
N SER A 132 5.42 7.22 17.07
CA SER A 132 5.18 8.57 16.59
C SER A 132 4.71 8.61 15.13
N LEU A 133 5.23 7.75 14.25
CA LEU A 133 4.74 7.65 12.87
C LEU A 133 3.31 7.12 12.79
N LEU A 134 2.93 6.18 13.66
CA LEU A 134 1.59 5.60 13.71
C LEU A 134 0.52 6.61 14.15
N GLU A 135 0.89 7.69 14.84
CA GLU A 135 -0.01 8.82 15.17
C GLU A 135 -0.56 9.52 13.92
N LEU A 136 0.11 9.40 12.77
CA LEU A 136 -0.38 9.94 11.49
C LEU A 136 -1.64 9.22 10.97
N GLY A 137 -1.99 8.06 11.55
CA GLY A 137 -3.20 7.31 11.22
C GLY A 137 -3.18 6.60 9.87
N VAL A 138 -2.08 6.69 9.11
CA VAL A 138 -1.88 6.01 7.83
C VAL A 138 -1.19 4.66 8.03
N PRO A 139 -1.40 3.67 7.13
CA PRO A 139 -0.72 2.39 7.21
C PRO A 139 0.79 2.51 7.10
N LEU A 140 1.51 1.71 7.87
CA LEU A 140 2.96 1.67 7.90
C LEU A 140 3.45 0.26 7.56
N VAL A 141 4.37 0.15 6.61
CA VAL A 141 5.16 -1.04 6.35
C VAL A 141 6.57 -0.82 6.88
N PHE A 142 6.98 -1.68 7.80
CA PHE A 142 8.31 -1.67 8.41
C PHE A 142 9.19 -2.70 7.71
N PHE A 143 10.06 -2.23 6.83
CA PHE A 143 10.96 -3.06 6.04
C PHE A 143 12.25 -3.33 6.83
N ALA A 144 12.53 -4.60 7.08
CA ALA A 144 13.68 -5.01 7.90
C ALA A 144 14.51 -6.07 7.19
N MET A 145 15.77 -5.77 6.95
CA MET A 145 16.77 -6.72 6.50
C MET A 145 17.37 -7.47 7.70
N PRO A 146 17.98 -8.66 7.50
CA PRO A 146 18.72 -9.33 8.54
C PRO A 146 19.78 -8.41 9.16
N TYR A 147 20.00 -8.56 10.46
CA TYR A 147 20.94 -7.76 11.24
C TYR A 147 20.63 -6.26 11.36
N ALA A 148 19.46 -5.80 10.90
CA ALA A 148 19.00 -4.44 11.20
C ALA A 148 18.60 -4.31 12.68
N GLY A 149 17.95 -5.33 13.25
CA GLY A 149 17.49 -5.32 14.63
C GLY A 149 16.39 -6.35 14.85
N HIS A 150 15.71 -6.29 16.01
CA HIS A 150 14.70 -7.27 16.38
C HIS A 150 13.41 -6.63 16.94
N GLU A 151 12.97 -5.54 16.33
CA GLU A 151 11.71 -4.87 16.68
C GLU A 151 10.45 -5.70 16.39
N TRP A 152 10.57 -6.88 15.82
CA TRP A 152 9.45 -7.77 15.49
C TRP A 152 8.52 -8.05 16.69
N HIS A 153 9.03 -8.19 17.90
CA HIS A 153 8.23 -8.38 19.11
C HIS A 153 7.39 -7.13 19.44
N THR A 154 7.94 -5.95 19.22
CA THR A 154 7.24 -4.67 19.39
C THR A 154 6.12 -4.55 18.37
N ILE A 155 6.37 -4.89 17.11
CA ILE A 155 5.38 -4.84 16.04
C ILE A 155 4.26 -5.84 16.30
N ALA A 156 4.56 -7.04 16.77
CA ALA A 156 3.54 -8.01 17.17
C ALA A 156 2.63 -7.47 18.30
N SER A 157 3.18 -6.69 19.21
CA SER A 157 2.39 -6.00 20.25
C SER A 157 1.53 -4.89 19.68
N MET A 158 2.06 -4.10 18.73
CA MET A 158 1.31 -3.05 18.04
C MET A 158 0.14 -3.64 17.24
N HIS A 159 0.31 -4.79 16.59
CA HIS A 159 -0.76 -5.53 15.90
C HIS A 159 -1.89 -5.90 16.87
N ARG A 160 -1.56 -6.47 18.03
CA ARG A 160 -2.58 -6.81 19.05
C ARG A 160 -3.36 -5.59 19.53
N LEU A 161 -2.76 -4.41 19.48
CA LEU A 161 -3.40 -3.13 19.80
C LEU A 161 -4.14 -2.50 18.61
N GLY A 162 -4.29 -3.22 17.49
CA GLY A 162 -4.99 -2.75 16.29
C GLY A 162 -4.29 -1.64 15.52
N LYS A 163 -2.99 -1.44 15.74
CA LYS A 163 -2.21 -0.44 14.99
C LYS A 163 -2.02 -0.88 13.54
N LYS A 164 -2.07 0.07 12.62
CA LYS A 164 -1.94 -0.17 11.17
C LYS A 164 -0.46 -0.27 10.77
N ILE A 165 0.21 -1.28 11.26
CA ILE A 165 1.63 -1.54 10.96
C ILE A 165 1.79 -2.99 10.51
N GLU A 166 2.64 -3.23 9.52
CA GLU A 166 3.05 -4.56 9.08
C GLU A 166 4.56 -4.61 9.00
N MET A 167 5.15 -5.71 9.47
CA MET A 167 6.56 -5.97 9.30
C MET A 167 6.80 -6.75 8.01
N PHE A 168 7.76 -6.29 7.23
CA PHE A 168 8.21 -6.95 6.01
C PHE A 168 9.67 -7.41 6.18
N PRO A 169 9.90 -8.57 6.82
CA PRO A 169 11.24 -9.12 7.02
C PRO A 169 11.68 -9.84 5.75
N THR A 170 12.85 -9.52 5.25
CA THR A 170 13.41 -10.15 4.05
C THR A 170 14.93 -10.04 4.02
N SER A 171 15.58 -10.93 3.31
CA SER A 171 17.01 -10.87 2.96
C SER A 171 17.27 -10.35 1.55
N ASN A 172 16.22 -9.96 0.81
CA ASN A 172 16.31 -9.56 -0.58
C ASN A 172 15.84 -8.11 -0.78
N TYR A 173 16.73 -7.24 -1.24
CA TYR A 173 16.39 -5.84 -1.52
C TYR A 173 15.35 -5.67 -2.65
N ALA A 174 15.24 -6.63 -3.58
CA ALA A 174 14.22 -6.57 -4.63
C ALA A 174 12.79 -6.55 -4.05
N ASP A 175 12.61 -7.05 -2.83
CA ASP A 175 11.32 -7.06 -2.14
C ASP A 175 10.85 -5.67 -1.69
N LEU A 176 11.67 -4.62 -1.80
CA LEU A 176 11.23 -3.23 -1.64
C LEU A 176 10.05 -2.90 -2.58
N ALA A 177 10.04 -3.47 -3.80
CA ALA A 177 8.92 -3.33 -4.72
C ALA A 177 7.65 -4.07 -4.24
N ALA A 178 7.81 -5.16 -3.50
CA ALA A 178 6.69 -5.88 -2.91
C ALA A 178 6.15 -5.17 -1.65
N ALA A 179 7.03 -4.56 -0.85
CA ALA A 179 6.68 -3.87 0.39
C ALA A 179 5.71 -2.68 0.17
N VAL A 180 5.67 -2.10 -1.03
CA VAL A 180 4.74 -1.00 -1.35
C VAL A 180 3.39 -1.46 -1.93
N ARG A 181 3.20 -2.77 -2.18
CA ARG A 181 1.94 -3.32 -2.74
C ARG A 181 0.70 -2.98 -1.91
N PRO A 182 0.73 -3.03 -0.56
CA PRO A 182 -0.44 -2.66 0.24
C PRO A 182 -0.92 -1.23 -0.03
N PHE A 183 0.01 -0.29 -0.22
CA PHE A 183 -0.33 1.11 -0.51
C PHE A 183 -0.99 1.26 -1.88
N ARG A 184 -0.53 0.50 -2.88
CA ARG A 184 -1.20 0.43 -4.19
C ARG A 184 -2.63 -0.06 -4.06
N ALA A 185 -2.84 -1.16 -3.32
CA ALA A 185 -4.18 -1.71 -3.11
C ALA A 185 -5.11 -0.69 -2.43
N ILE A 186 -4.64 -0.03 -1.38
CA ILE A 186 -5.40 1.00 -0.66
C ILE A 186 -5.77 2.17 -1.60
N GLN A 187 -4.82 2.66 -2.40
CA GLN A 187 -5.07 3.75 -3.33
C GLN A 187 -6.09 3.35 -4.40
N ARG A 188 -5.96 2.13 -4.98
CA ARG A 188 -6.90 1.64 -6.00
C ARG A 188 -8.30 1.43 -5.44
N LEU A 189 -8.43 0.94 -4.21
CA LEU A 189 -9.72 0.81 -3.53
C LEU A 189 -10.38 2.18 -3.27
N LYS A 190 -9.60 3.20 -2.90
CA LYS A 190 -10.11 4.57 -2.74
C LYS A 190 -10.59 5.19 -4.06
N GLU A 191 -9.95 4.84 -5.17
CA GLU A 191 -10.32 5.31 -6.52
C GLU A 191 -11.45 4.49 -7.15
N ALA A 192 -11.69 3.28 -6.65
CA ALA A 192 -12.70 2.39 -7.18
C ALA A 192 -14.12 2.96 -6.97
N LYS A 193 -14.97 2.80 -7.98
CA LYS A 193 -16.40 3.06 -7.89
C LYS A 193 -17.13 1.74 -7.95
N ILE A 194 -17.96 1.48 -6.94
CA ILE A 194 -18.86 0.33 -6.92
C ILE A 194 -20.23 0.80 -7.38
N LEU A 195 -20.72 0.25 -8.48
CA LEU A 195 -22.08 0.47 -8.94
C LEU A 195 -22.98 -0.58 -8.28
N TYR A 196 -23.90 -0.12 -7.47
CA TYR A 196 -24.96 -0.97 -6.90
C TYR A 196 -26.23 -0.76 -7.71
N ILE A 197 -26.68 -1.80 -8.40
CA ILE A 197 -27.92 -1.80 -9.19
C ILE A 197 -28.95 -2.57 -8.37
N CYS A 198 -29.99 -1.88 -7.92
CA CYS A 198 -31.16 -2.47 -7.26
C CYS A 198 -32.41 -1.85 -7.81
N ASP A 199 -33.52 -2.57 -7.73
CA ASP A 199 -34.81 -1.97 -8.00
C ASP A 199 -35.06 -0.87 -6.97
N PRO A 200 -35.60 0.31 -7.41
CA PRO A 200 -36.07 1.29 -6.46
C PRO A 200 -37.14 0.62 -5.60
N GLY A 201 -36.84 0.44 -4.31
CA GLY A 201 -37.87 -0.08 -3.38
C GLY A 201 -39.10 0.83 -3.37
N PRO A 202 -40.23 0.30 -2.94
CA PRO A 202 -41.44 1.06 -2.85
C PRO A 202 -41.33 2.27 -1.91
#